data_169b1e65a0e3802a375640dfef9a9b9f
#
_entry.id   169b1e65a0e3802a375640dfef9a9b9f
#
_cell.length_a   1.000
_cell.length_b   1.000
_cell.length_c   1.000
_cell.angle_alpha   90.00
_cell.angle_beta   90.00
_cell.angle_gamma   90.00
#
_symmetry.space_group_name_H-M   'P 1'
#
loop_
_entity.id
_entity.type
_entity.pdbx_description
1 polymer ?
#
loop_
_entity_poly.entity_id
_entity_poly.type
_entity_poly.pdbx_seq_one_letter_code
_entity_poly.pdbx_strand_id
1 'polypeptide(L)'
;MNCRELDRLPLRRRNRRAWLGAAATLVGSALLPRQLQAASTLRFGTTPVFLNEQIGLLDRWQRLLEAQLERPVRFVQRGSYREIVDLLLGEGVEAAWLCGHPLVLHASRLSVVAVPRYQGAPVYRSHLIVPASDAATKQVADLRGRVFAYSDPLSNSGYLVPRAEIAVLGANPSLFFRRTFFTFSHRKVVDAVRAGLADGGAVDGYVWDTIATQQPASVAGLRVAWRSAPHGFPPVVARRNWDATEAWQLGNALRGMPEHAEGRAILERLNIDGFEAPRAGQFDSIRALLRVAARGST
;
A
#
# COMPACT_ATOMS: atom_id res chain seq x y z
N MET A 1 23.10 16.93 91.57
CA MET A 1 22.54 16.40 92.81
C MET A 1 22.06 15.03 92.51
N ASN A 2 22.74 14.09 93.17
CA ASN A 2 22.37 12.76 93.68
C ASN A 2 21.86 11.71 92.70
N CYS A 3 22.62 10.76 92.47
CA CYS A 3 23.23 9.64 93.32
C CYS A 3 22.25 8.48 93.52
N ARG A 4 22.76 7.32 92.97
CA ARG A 4 22.60 5.97 93.55
C ARG A 4 21.22 5.32 93.32
N GLU A 5 21.11 4.06 92.92
CA GLU A 5 21.75 2.88 93.53
C GLU A 5 21.64 1.66 92.61
N LEU A 6 22.68 0.97 92.57
CA LEU A 6 22.93 -0.44 92.36
C LEU A 6 21.88 -1.40 92.97
N ASP A 7 21.44 -2.45 92.34
CA ASP A 7 21.87 -3.79 92.69
C ASP A 7 20.99 -4.91 92.07
N ARG A 8 21.71 -5.96 91.70
CA ARG A 8 21.34 -7.39 91.76
C ARG A 8 20.74 -8.08 90.53
N LEU A 9 21.65 -8.71 89.80
CA LEU A 9 21.37 -9.95 89.10
C LEU A 9 20.91 -11.08 90.02
N PRO A 10 20.19 -12.07 89.50
CA PRO A 10 20.76 -13.39 89.50
C PRO A 10 20.69 -14.12 88.17
N LEU A 11 21.77 -14.80 87.94
CA LEU A 11 21.99 -15.87 86.92
C LEU A 11 20.91 -16.96 87.07
N ARG A 12 20.30 -17.40 85.94
CA ARG A 12 19.76 -18.76 85.82
C ARG A 12 19.88 -19.31 84.39
N ARG A 13 20.76 -20.25 84.34
CA ARG A 13 20.80 -21.53 83.60
C ARG A 13 20.57 -21.52 82.09
N ARG A 14 21.68 -21.84 81.39
CA ARG A 14 21.76 -22.48 80.09
C ARG A 14 20.78 -23.65 80.03
N ASN A 15 19.87 -23.61 79.04
CA ASN A 15 19.32 -24.83 78.45
C ASN A 15 19.81 -24.93 76.96
N ARG A 16 20.72 -25.85 76.77
CA ARG A 16 21.09 -26.41 75.52
C ARG A 16 19.95 -27.28 75.06
N ARG A 17 19.32 -26.90 73.96
CA ARG A 17 18.62 -27.76 72.98
C ARG A 17 17.64 -26.90 72.20
N ALA A 18 18.05 -26.46 71.04
CA ALA A 18 17.22 -26.22 69.84
C ALA A 18 18.12 -25.69 68.72
N TRP A 19 19.00 -26.50 68.26
CA TRP A 19 19.49 -26.39 66.89
C TRP A 19 18.65 -27.38 66.13
N LEU A 20 17.91 -26.90 65.13
CA LEU A 20 17.42 -27.54 63.91
C LEU A 20 16.15 -26.79 63.42
N GLY A 21 16.33 -26.05 62.34
CA GLY A 21 15.18 -25.40 61.69
C GLY A 21 15.56 -24.22 60.81
N ALA A 22 16.73 -24.29 60.14
CA ALA A 22 16.95 -23.39 59.03
C ALA A 22 16.14 -23.91 57.82
N ALA A 23 14.89 -23.50 57.74
CA ALA A 23 14.09 -23.69 56.54
C ALA A 23 14.68 -22.81 55.44
N ALA A 24 15.39 -23.45 54.49
CA ALA A 24 15.77 -22.84 53.22
C ALA A 24 14.48 -22.51 52.45
N THR A 25 14.05 -21.27 52.46
CA THR A 25 13.08 -20.73 51.52
C THR A 25 13.75 -20.70 50.14
N LEU A 26 13.63 -21.78 49.38
CA LEU A 26 13.82 -21.80 47.96
C LEU A 26 12.81 -20.86 47.33
N VAL A 27 13.25 -19.64 47.04
CA VAL A 27 12.52 -18.74 46.10
C VAL A 27 12.54 -19.41 44.76
N GLY A 28 11.58 -20.28 44.51
CA GLY A 28 11.27 -20.79 43.18
C GLY A 28 10.84 -19.59 42.35
N SER A 29 11.77 -19.04 41.57
CA SER A 29 11.43 -18.16 40.45
C SER A 29 10.55 -18.98 39.50
N ALA A 30 9.24 -18.86 39.73
CA ALA A 30 8.26 -19.38 38.79
C ALA A 30 8.53 -18.66 37.45
N LEU A 31 9.21 -19.33 36.54
CA LEU A 31 9.21 -19.01 35.13
C LEU A 31 7.74 -19.14 34.68
N LEU A 32 6.98 -18.07 34.87
CA LEU A 32 5.68 -17.93 34.24
C LEU A 32 5.93 -18.12 32.73
N PRO A 33 5.29 -19.08 32.09
CA PRO A 33 5.42 -19.22 30.65
C PRO A 33 4.96 -17.87 30.08
N ARG A 34 5.91 -17.18 29.43
CA ARG A 34 5.60 -16.00 28.61
C ARG A 34 4.53 -16.48 27.65
N GLN A 35 3.27 -16.12 27.91
CA GLN A 35 2.21 -16.40 26.95
C GLN A 35 2.70 -15.80 25.63
N LEU A 36 3.08 -16.66 24.70
CA LEU A 36 3.28 -16.26 23.30
C LEU A 36 1.92 -15.72 22.86
N GLN A 37 1.77 -14.42 22.95
CA GLN A 37 0.62 -13.73 22.40
C GLN A 37 0.63 -14.04 20.94
N ALA A 38 -0.31 -14.86 20.47
CA ALA A 38 -0.41 -15.24 19.07
C ALA A 38 -0.35 -13.95 18.25
N ALA A 39 0.67 -13.83 17.39
CA ALA A 39 0.88 -12.63 16.61
C ALA A 39 -0.42 -12.32 15.84
N SER A 40 -0.90 -11.10 15.94
CA SER A 40 -2.14 -10.68 15.28
C SER A 40 -1.97 -10.83 13.75
N THR A 41 -3.02 -11.24 13.06
CA THR A 41 -3.02 -11.39 11.61
C THR A 41 -2.75 -10.04 10.93
N LEU A 42 -1.76 -9.96 10.06
CA LEU A 42 -1.55 -8.83 9.16
C LEU A 42 -2.58 -8.88 8.03
N ARG A 43 -3.52 -7.93 8.01
CA ARG A 43 -4.45 -7.75 6.91
C ARG A 43 -3.87 -6.75 5.92
N PHE A 44 -3.62 -7.20 4.70
CA PHE A 44 -2.98 -6.40 3.64
C PHE A 44 -3.97 -6.13 2.52
N GLY A 45 -4.38 -4.86 2.37
CA GLY A 45 -5.33 -4.41 1.35
C GLY A 45 -4.68 -4.31 -0.03
N THR A 46 -5.39 -4.71 -1.08
CA THR A 46 -4.98 -4.48 -2.47
C THR A 46 -6.11 -3.82 -3.25
N THR A 47 -5.77 -2.75 -3.99
CA THR A 47 -6.70 -2.11 -4.90
C THR A 47 -6.92 -2.97 -6.16
N PRO A 48 -8.02 -2.79 -6.92
CA PRO A 48 -8.31 -3.59 -8.13
C PRO A 48 -7.36 -3.34 -9.31
N VAL A 49 -6.21 -2.72 -9.09
CA VAL A 49 -5.09 -2.64 -10.04
C VAL A 49 -4.47 -4.02 -10.27
N PHE A 50 -4.46 -4.85 -9.23
CA PHE A 50 -3.85 -6.17 -9.20
C PHE A 50 -4.93 -7.26 -9.19
N LEU A 51 -5.30 -7.80 -10.35
CA LEU A 51 -5.37 -9.22 -10.56
C LEU A 51 -6.50 -9.99 -9.86
N ASN A 52 -7.73 -9.70 -10.17
CA ASN A 52 -8.79 -10.69 -9.99
C ASN A 52 -8.49 -12.03 -10.72
N GLU A 53 -7.49 -12.04 -11.62
CA GLU A 53 -7.15 -13.18 -12.48
C GLU A 53 -5.94 -13.99 -11.99
N GLN A 54 -5.28 -13.61 -10.89
CA GLN A 54 -4.10 -14.31 -10.36
C GLN A 54 -4.29 -14.80 -8.92
N ILE A 55 -5.38 -15.52 -8.68
CA ILE A 55 -5.71 -16.07 -7.35
C ILE A 55 -4.50 -16.80 -6.74
N GLY A 56 -3.83 -17.67 -7.49
CA GLY A 56 -2.64 -18.38 -7.00
C GLY A 56 -1.43 -17.51 -6.69
N LEU A 57 -1.31 -16.30 -7.27
CA LEU A 57 -0.20 -15.39 -6.98
C LEU A 57 -0.31 -14.77 -5.59
N LEU A 58 -1.50 -14.34 -5.21
CA LEU A 58 -1.71 -13.78 -3.86
C LEU A 58 -1.49 -14.84 -2.77
N ASP A 59 -1.92 -16.09 -3.01
CA ASP A 59 -1.68 -17.20 -2.08
C ASP A 59 -0.18 -17.49 -1.91
N ARG A 60 0.59 -17.44 -3.00
CA ARG A 60 2.05 -17.61 -2.95
C ARG A 60 2.72 -16.47 -2.20
N TRP A 61 2.31 -15.24 -2.49
CA TRP A 61 2.84 -14.05 -1.82
C TRP A 61 2.47 -14.02 -0.34
N GLN A 62 1.25 -14.43 0.00
CA GLN A 62 0.82 -14.58 1.39
C GLN A 62 1.74 -15.52 2.16
N ARG A 63 1.98 -16.73 1.66
CA ARG A 63 2.87 -17.71 2.30
C ARG A 63 4.30 -17.18 2.46
N LEU A 64 4.83 -16.47 1.46
CA LEU A 64 6.14 -15.85 1.55
C LEU A 64 6.21 -14.82 2.67
N LEU A 65 5.21 -13.93 2.76
CA LEU A 65 5.14 -12.92 3.82
C LEU A 65 4.92 -13.55 5.20
N GLU A 66 4.11 -14.59 5.31
CA GLU A 66 3.90 -15.35 6.56
C GLU A 66 5.21 -15.94 7.07
N ALA A 67 6.00 -16.54 6.18
CA ALA A 67 7.31 -17.10 6.54
C ALA A 67 8.33 -16.03 6.97
N GLN A 68 8.32 -14.85 6.36
CA GLN A 68 9.26 -13.77 6.68
C GLN A 68 8.86 -12.96 7.91
N LEU A 69 7.57 -12.84 8.18
CA LEU A 69 7.02 -12.04 9.28
C LEU A 69 6.70 -12.88 10.53
N GLU A 70 6.82 -14.20 10.42
CA GLU A 70 6.50 -15.17 11.49
C GLU A 70 5.09 -14.94 12.09
N ARG A 71 4.14 -14.53 11.24
CA ARG A 71 2.75 -14.23 11.63
C ARG A 71 1.78 -14.51 10.48
N PRO A 72 0.50 -14.78 10.78
CA PRO A 72 -0.51 -14.93 9.74
C PRO A 72 -0.65 -13.65 8.91
N VAL A 73 -0.76 -13.79 7.58
CA VAL A 73 -1.03 -12.70 6.64
C VAL A 73 -2.31 -12.99 5.88
N ARG A 74 -3.11 -11.99 5.60
CA ARG A 74 -4.33 -12.11 4.81
C ARG A 74 -4.46 -10.97 3.83
N PHE A 75 -4.49 -11.26 2.54
CA PHE A 75 -4.83 -10.28 1.53
C PHE A 75 -6.33 -9.95 1.55
N VAL A 76 -6.65 -8.67 1.48
CA VAL A 76 -8.01 -8.15 1.44
C VAL A 76 -8.21 -7.38 0.14
N GLN A 77 -9.04 -7.90 -0.74
CA GLN A 77 -9.38 -7.27 -2.02
C GLN A 77 -10.76 -6.61 -1.95
N ARG A 78 -10.95 -5.49 -2.68
CA ARG A 78 -12.26 -4.81 -2.81
C ARG A 78 -12.46 -4.33 -4.24
N GLY A 79 -13.70 -3.99 -4.56
CA GLY A 79 -14.11 -3.57 -5.90
C GLY A 79 -13.73 -2.15 -6.28
N SER A 80 -13.34 -1.29 -5.33
CA SER A 80 -12.96 0.10 -5.56
C SER A 80 -11.79 0.53 -4.67
N TYR A 81 -11.11 1.62 -5.08
CA TYR A 81 -10.05 2.22 -4.26
C TYR A 81 -10.60 2.79 -2.95
N ARG A 82 -11.81 3.36 -3.00
CA ARG A 82 -12.46 3.92 -1.80
C ARG A 82 -12.63 2.86 -0.72
N GLU A 83 -13.13 1.68 -1.06
CA GLU A 83 -13.34 0.61 -0.07
C GLU A 83 -12.03 0.19 0.63
N ILE A 84 -10.90 0.12 -0.10
CA ILE A 84 -9.59 -0.17 0.51
C ILE A 84 -9.12 0.99 1.39
N VAL A 85 -9.31 2.25 0.94
CA VAL A 85 -8.98 3.43 1.75
C VAL A 85 -9.80 3.47 3.03
N ASP A 86 -11.11 3.22 2.94
CA ASP A 86 -12.01 3.21 4.09
C ASP A 86 -11.63 2.10 5.09
N LEU A 87 -11.28 0.90 4.59
CA LEU A 87 -10.75 -0.18 5.45
C LEU A 87 -9.43 0.22 6.12
N LEU A 88 -8.51 0.84 5.38
CA LEU A 88 -7.22 1.26 5.94
C LEU A 88 -7.40 2.35 7.00
N LEU A 89 -8.23 3.36 6.75
CA LEU A 89 -8.50 4.46 7.67
C LEU A 89 -9.38 4.04 8.86
N GLY A 90 -10.24 3.03 8.69
CA GLY A 90 -11.12 2.45 9.71
C GLY A 90 -10.56 1.22 10.41
N GLU A 91 -9.23 0.97 10.29
CA GLU A 91 -8.53 -0.13 10.97
C GLU A 91 -8.97 -1.55 10.54
N GLY A 92 -9.64 -1.65 9.40
CA GLY A 92 -10.01 -2.93 8.79
C GLY A 92 -8.83 -3.66 8.13
N VAL A 93 -7.76 -2.93 7.79
CA VAL A 93 -6.46 -3.47 7.33
C VAL A 93 -5.32 -2.64 7.93
N GLU A 94 -4.16 -3.26 8.15
CA GLU A 94 -2.96 -2.62 8.71
C GLU A 94 -2.19 -1.85 7.65
N ALA A 95 -2.05 -2.46 6.47
CA ALA A 95 -1.34 -1.90 5.33
C ALA A 95 -2.11 -2.15 4.04
N ALA A 96 -1.79 -1.38 3.00
CA ALA A 96 -2.40 -1.59 1.68
C ALA A 96 -1.45 -1.14 0.56
N TRP A 97 -1.55 -1.78 -0.60
CA TRP A 97 -0.97 -1.27 -1.83
C TRP A 97 -1.97 -0.32 -2.48
N LEU A 98 -1.68 0.98 -2.39
CA LEU A 98 -2.56 2.06 -2.85
C LEU A 98 -1.96 2.84 -4.02
N CYS A 99 -2.84 3.57 -4.74
CA CYS A 99 -2.41 4.63 -5.64
C CYS A 99 -1.85 5.85 -4.87
N GLY A 100 -0.98 6.62 -5.51
CA GLY A 100 -0.40 7.84 -4.91
C GLY A 100 -1.43 8.96 -4.63
N HIS A 101 -2.55 9.00 -5.36
CA HIS A 101 -3.59 10.01 -5.16
C HIS A 101 -4.24 9.91 -3.77
N PRO A 102 -4.80 8.76 -3.31
CA PRO A 102 -5.33 8.66 -1.96
C PRO A 102 -4.26 8.80 -0.88
N LEU A 103 -3.00 8.37 -1.11
CA LEU A 103 -1.90 8.65 -0.19
C LEU A 103 -1.75 10.15 0.06
N VAL A 104 -1.75 10.97 -1.00
CA VAL A 104 -1.58 12.43 -0.88
C VAL A 104 -2.80 13.07 -0.21
N LEU A 105 -4.01 12.62 -0.52
CA LEU A 105 -5.24 13.10 0.13
C LEU A 105 -5.25 12.83 1.65
N HIS A 106 -4.68 11.72 2.07
CA HIS A 106 -4.66 11.28 3.48
C HIS A 106 -3.25 11.28 4.09
N ALA A 107 -2.37 12.19 3.62
CA ALA A 107 -0.95 12.22 4.02
C ALA A 107 -0.71 12.40 5.53
N SER A 108 -1.64 13.02 6.27
CA SER A 108 -1.58 13.14 7.74
C SER A 108 -1.86 11.81 8.46
N ARG A 109 -2.57 10.89 7.83
CA ARG A 109 -3.01 9.62 8.43
C ARG A 109 -2.24 8.39 7.92
N LEU A 110 -1.55 8.52 6.78
CA LEU A 110 -0.84 7.43 6.12
C LEU A 110 0.66 7.67 6.10
N SER A 111 1.42 6.58 6.12
CA SER A 111 2.87 6.54 5.92
C SER A 111 3.21 5.54 4.83
N VAL A 112 4.26 5.83 4.07
CA VAL A 112 4.76 4.91 3.03
C VAL A 112 5.67 3.87 3.68
N VAL A 113 5.41 2.60 3.41
CA VAL A 113 6.17 1.44 3.90
C VAL A 113 7.22 1.01 2.89
N ALA A 114 6.82 0.88 1.62
CA ALA A 114 7.70 0.52 0.52
C ALA A 114 7.13 1.03 -0.80
N VAL A 115 8.00 1.24 -1.78
CA VAL A 115 7.61 1.65 -3.13
C VAL A 115 8.13 0.62 -4.12
N PRO A 116 7.27 0.08 -5.00
CA PRO A 116 7.72 -0.79 -6.07
C PRO A 116 8.66 -0.08 -7.02
N ARG A 117 9.65 -0.82 -7.52
CA ARG A 117 10.52 -0.41 -8.61
C ARG A 117 10.08 -1.10 -9.90
N TYR A 118 9.91 -0.33 -10.94
CA TYR A 118 9.43 -0.77 -12.23
C TYR A 118 10.32 -0.18 -13.34
N GLN A 119 10.86 -1.03 -14.22
CA GLN A 119 11.81 -0.63 -15.25
C GLN A 119 12.99 0.19 -14.68
N GLY A 120 13.55 -0.28 -13.57
CA GLY A 120 14.70 0.33 -12.90
C GLY A 120 14.40 1.55 -12.01
N ALA A 121 13.17 2.04 -11.97
CA ALA A 121 12.81 3.26 -11.21
C ALA A 121 11.49 3.12 -10.42
N PRO A 122 11.33 3.85 -9.29
CA PRO A 122 10.10 3.83 -8.50
C PRO A 122 9.07 4.84 -9.02
N VAL A 123 8.90 4.88 -10.34
CA VAL A 123 7.99 5.80 -11.02
C VAL A 123 7.18 5.09 -12.09
N TYR A 124 6.06 5.68 -12.47
CA TYR A 124 5.20 5.23 -13.54
C TYR A 124 4.56 6.42 -14.27
N ARG A 125 3.83 6.17 -15.35
CA ARG A 125 3.17 7.21 -16.15
C ARG A 125 1.70 6.88 -16.35
N SER A 126 0.88 7.90 -16.54
CA SER A 126 -0.46 7.74 -17.11
C SER A 126 -0.35 7.56 -18.62
N HIS A 127 -1.03 6.58 -19.17
CA HIS A 127 -1.17 6.40 -20.61
C HIS A 127 -2.58 6.78 -21.06
N LEU A 128 -2.67 7.62 -22.08
CA LEU A 128 -3.89 7.84 -22.85
C LEU A 128 -3.97 6.76 -23.92
N ILE A 129 -5.02 5.95 -23.88
CA ILE A 129 -5.26 4.89 -24.86
C ILE A 129 -6.46 5.24 -25.74
N VAL A 130 -6.35 4.90 -27.01
CA VAL A 130 -7.39 5.08 -28.02
C VAL A 130 -7.39 3.88 -28.98
N PRO A 131 -8.45 3.69 -29.82
CA PRO A 131 -8.40 2.72 -30.91
C PRO A 131 -7.19 2.99 -31.84
N ALA A 132 -6.56 1.93 -32.35
CA ALA A 132 -5.43 2.06 -33.26
C ALA A 132 -5.80 2.81 -34.55
N SER A 133 -7.08 2.73 -34.98
CA SER A 133 -7.63 3.45 -36.11
C SER A 133 -7.73 4.96 -35.90
N ASP A 134 -7.79 5.44 -34.65
CA ASP A 134 -7.73 6.87 -34.36
C ASP A 134 -6.28 7.37 -34.43
N ALA A 135 -5.81 7.70 -35.60
CA ALA A 135 -4.47 8.26 -35.80
C ALA A 135 -4.34 9.73 -35.42
N ALA A 136 -5.46 10.45 -35.25
CA ALA A 136 -5.49 11.90 -35.04
C ALA A 136 -5.17 12.26 -33.58
N THR A 137 -5.67 11.50 -32.62
CA THR A 137 -5.48 11.78 -31.19
C THR A 137 -4.01 11.63 -30.78
N LYS A 138 -3.42 12.70 -30.23
CA LYS A 138 -2.03 12.76 -29.74
C LYS A 138 -1.93 13.17 -28.28
N GLN A 139 -2.99 13.72 -27.68
CA GLN A 139 -3.05 14.24 -26.34
C GLN A 139 -4.49 14.25 -25.81
N VAL A 140 -4.68 14.50 -24.51
CA VAL A 140 -6.01 14.53 -23.89
C VAL A 140 -6.91 15.59 -24.53
N ALA A 141 -6.33 16.72 -24.96
CA ALA A 141 -7.03 17.83 -25.59
C ALA A 141 -7.82 17.41 -26.85
N ASP A 142 -7.31 16.46 -27.61
CA ASP A 142 -7.88 16.02 -28.88
C ASP A 142 -9.17 15.20 -28.71
N LEU A 143 -9.46 14.78 -27.48
CA LEU A 143 -10.69 14.06 -27.13
C LEU A 143 -11.82 14.98 -26.62
N ARG A 144 -11.70 16.30 -26.78
CA ARG A 144 -12.79 17.23 -26.41
C ARG A 144 -14.10 16.83 -27.07
N GLY A 145 -15.18 16.78 -26.27
CA GLY A 145 -16.52 16.42 -26.77
C GLY A 145 -16.71 14.93 -27.09
N ARG A 146 -15.71 14.08 -26.83
CA ARG A 146 -15.78 12.63 -27.02
C ARG A 146 -16.27 11.90 -25.75
N VAL A 147 -16.43 10.59 -25.83
CA VAL A 147 -16.73 9.72 -24.68
C VAL A 147 -15.41 9.25 -24.08
N PHE A 148 -15.24 9.43 -22.76
CA PHE A 148 -14.00 9.11 -22.08
C PHE A 148 -14.21 8.16 -20.89
N ALA A 149 -13.40 7.11 -20.83
CA ALA A 149 -13.41 6.16 -19.71
C ALA A 149 -12.32 6.51 -18.68
N TYR A 150 -12.75 6.72 -17.44
CA TYR A 150 -11.88 6.82 -16.26
C TYR A 150 -11.79 5.47 -15.54
N SER A 151 -10.66 5.24 -14.84
CA SER A 151 -10.53 4.02 -14.04
C SER A 151 -11.27 4.11 -12.71
N ASP A 152 -10.85 4.99 -11.80
CA ASP A 152 -11.40 5.14 -10.44
C ASP A 152 -11.24 6.61 -10.01
N PRO A 153 -12.19 7.21 -9.29
CA PRO A 153 -12.09 8.60 -8.80
C PRO A 153 -10.85 8.88 -7.94
N LEU A 154 -10.29 7.87 -7.29
CA LEU A 154 -9.06 7.96 -6.51
C LEU A 154 -7.80 7.53 -7.29
N SER A 155 -7.91 7.27 -8.59
CA SER A 155 -6.75 6.95 -9.42
C SER A 155 -5.97 8.23 -9.77
N ASN A 156 -4.63 8.20 -9.60
CA ASN A 156 -3.78 9.27 -10.12
C ASN A 156 -3.74 9.23 -11.66
N SER A 157 -3.34 8.10 -12.24
CA SER A 157 -3.15 7.97 -13.70
C SER A 157 -4.46 7.93 -14.47
N GLY A 158 -5.47 7.23 -13.95
CA GLY A 158 -6.74 7.03 -14.65
C GLY A 158 -7.79 8.10 -14.39
N TYR A 159 -7.52 9.12 -13.55
CA TYR A 159 -8.45 10.19 -13.26
C TYR A 159 -7.79 11.55 -13.03
N LEU A 160 -6.87 11.66 -12.05
CA LEU A 160 -6.29 12.95 -11.66
C LEU A 160 -5.44 13.56 -12.79
N VAL A 161 -4.58 12.75 -13.42
CA VAL A 161 -3.72 13.21 -14.52
C VAL A 161 -4.53 13.80 -15.68
N PRO A 162 -5.49 13.09 -16.32
CA PRO A 162 -6.24 13.68 -17.43
C PRO A 162 -7.04 14.91 -17.02
N ARG A 163 -7.55 15.00 -15.79
CA ARG A 163 -8.22 16.21 -15.30
C ARG A 163 -7.25 17.39 -15.14
N ALA A 164 -6.04 17.14 -14.65
CA ALA A 164 -5.02 18.19 -14.56
C ALA A 164 -4.58 18.68 -15.95
N GLU A 165 -4.42 17.79 -16.93
CA GLU A 165 -4.12 18.16 -18.33
C GLU A 165 -5.21 19.07 -18.91
N ILE A 166 -6.49 18.76 -18.66
CA ILE A 166 -7.61 19.61 -19.10
C ILE A 166 -7.60 20.96 -18.38
N ALA A 167 -7.32 20.98 -17.08
CA ALA A 167 -7.27 22.22 -16.28
C ALA A 167 -6.14 23.15 -16.75
N VAL A 168 -4.98 22.61 -17.17
CA VAL A 168 -3.87 23.38 -17.75
C VAL A 168 -4.29 24.10 -19.03
N LEU A 169 -5.26 23.55 -19.80
CA LEU A 169 -5.84 24.20 -20.98
C LEU A 169 -6.83 25.33 -20.64
N GLY A 170 -7.03 25.64 -19.36
CA GLY A 170 -8.06 26.59 -18.93
C GLY A 170 -9.48 26.08 -19.12
N ALA A 171 -9.68 24.77 -19.31
CA ALA A 171 -10.99 24.17 -19.53
C ALA A 171 -11.50 23.51 -18.24
N ASN A 172 -12.83 23.47 -18.09
CA ASN A 172 -13.45 22.75 -16.98
C ASN A 172 -13.44 21.24 -17.25
N PRO A 173 -12.72 20.43 -16.43
CA PRO A 173 -12.62 18.99 -16.64
C PRO A 173 -13.95 18.24 -16.58
N SER A 174 -14.97 18.79 -15.92
CA SER A 174 -16.28 18.17 -15.80
C SER A 174 -17.17 18.37 -17.04
N LEU A 175 -16.84 19.36 -17.88
CA LEU A 175 -17.58 19.70 -19.09
C LEU A 175 -16.79 19.40 -20.38
N PHE A 176 -15.56 18.93 -20.26
CA PHE A 176 -14.64 18.77 -21.38
C PHE A 176 -15.04 17.64 -22.34
N PHE A 177 -15.42 16.51 -21.78
CA PHE A 177 -15.92 15.36 -22.52
C PHE A 177 -17.44 15.41 -22.67
N ARG A 178 -17.97 14.87 -23.77
CA ARG A 178 -19.43 14.75 -23.94
C ARG A 178 -20.05 13.82 -22.89
N ARG A 179 -19.35 12.74 -22.54
CA ARG A 179 -19.76 11.77 -21.52
C ARG A 179 -18.51 11.13 -20.91
N THR A 180 -18.56 10.90 -19.61
CA THR A 180 -17.56 10.12 -18.90
C THR A 180 -18.22 9.04 -18.06
N PHE A 181 -17.47 7.99 -17.76
CA PHE A 181 -17.88 6.97 -16.80
C PHE A 181 -16.66 6.36 -16.12
N PHE A 182 -16.87 5.78 -14.94
CA PHE A 182 -15.85 5.04 -14.19
C PHE A 182 -16.02 3.54 -14.41
N THR A 183 -14.91 2.87 -14.62
CA THR A 183 -14.86 1.41 -14.79
C THR A 183 -14.42 0.67 -13.51
N PHE A 184 -13.89 1.41 -12.53
CA PHE A 184 -13.28 0.93 -11.30
C PHE A 184 -12.12 -0.06 -11.48
N SER A 185 -11.53 -0.11 -12.68
CA SER A 185 -10.38 -0.95 -13.02
C SER A 185 -9.68 -0.44 -14.27
N HIS A 186 -8.34 -0.38 -14.28
CA HIS A 186 -7.57 -0.02 -15.48
C HIS A 186 -7.78 -1.01 -16.63
N ARG A 187 -7.88 -2.33 -16.32
CA ARG A 187 -8.20 -3.34 -17.32
C ARG A 187 -9.54 -3.07 -17.98
N LYS A 188 -10.57 -2.75 -17.20
CA LYS A 188 -11.89 -2.43 -17.75
C LYS A 188 -11.91 -1.14 -18.58
N VAL A 189 -10.97 -0.19 -18.35
CA VAL A 189 -10.78 0.95 -19.28
C VAL A 189 -10.29 0.44 -20.63
N VAL A 190 -9.30 -0.47 -20.65
CA VAL A 190 -8.80 -1.10 -21.87
C VAL A 190 -9.95 -1.80 -22.61
N ASP A 191 -10.74 -2.61 -21.90
CA ASP A 191 -11.88 -3.32 -22.48
C ASP A 191 -12.95 -2.34 -23.03
N ALA A 192 -13.24 -1.26 -22.33
CA ALA A 192 -14.23 -0.26 -22.75
C ALA A 192 -13.80 0.46 -24.05
N VAL A 193 -12.53 0.84 -24.17
CA VAL A 193 -12.03 1.47 -25.40
C VAL A 193 -11.98 0.44 -26.53
N ARG A 194 -11.54 -0.78 -26.28
CA ARG A 194 -11.52 -1.87 -27.29
C ARG A 194 -12.92 -2.21 -27.82
N ALA A 195 -13.92 -2.19 -26.93
CA ALA A 195 -15.31 -2.45 -27.29
C ALA A 195 -16.03 -1.24 -27.94
N GLY A 196 -15.35 -0.08 -28.12
CA GLY A 196 -15.95 1.13 -28.67
C GLY A 196 -16.97 1.83 -27.75
N LEU A 197 -16.97 1.48 -26.45
CA LEU A 197 -17.82 2.15 -25.44
C LEU A 197 -17.27 3.52 -25.04
N ALA A 198 -15.98 3.76 -25.28
CA ALA A 198 -15.31 5.05 -25.13
C ALA A 198 -14.39 5.30 -26.32
N ASP A 199 -14.26 6.56 -26.71
CA ASP A 199 -13.34 7.00 -27.77
C ASP A 199 -11.89 7.01 -27.28
N GLY A 200 -11.69 7.08 -25.95
CA GLY A 200 -10.40 6.98 -25.28
C GLY A 200 -10.55 6.82 -23.78
N GLY A 201 -9.43 6.56 -23.13
CA GLY A 201 -9.39 6.41 -21.68
C GLY A 201 -7.99 6.56 -21.12
N ALA A 202 -7.89 6.84 -19.83
CA ALA A 202 -6.62 6.94 -19.12
C ALA A 202 -6.37 5.71 -18.26
N VAL A 203 -5.19 5.12 -18.39
CA VAL A 203 -4.78 3.93 -17.65
C VAL A 203 -3.44 4.13 -16.96
N ASP A 204 -3.19 3.32 -15.97
CA ASP A 204 -1.85 3.12 -15.39
C ASP A 204 -0.95 2.47 -16.44
N GLY A 205 0.17 3.14 -16.77
CA GLY A 205 1.11 2.64 -17.79
C GLY A 205 1.72 1.30 -17.41
N TYR A 206 2.01 1.07 -16.14
CA TYR A 206 2.47 -0.21 -15.65
C TYR A 206 1.42 -1.32 -15.90
N VAL A 207 0.13 -1.03 -15.64
CA VAL A 207 -0.96 -2.00 -15.89
C VAL A 207 -1.10 -2.27 -17.40
N TRP A 208 -1.04 -1.22 -18.23
CA TRP A 208 -1.06 -1.37 -19.67
C TRP A 208 0.10 -2.25 -20.19
N ASP A 209 1.32 -1.95 -19.77
CA ASP A 209 2.51 -2.68 -20.23
C ASP A 209 2.48 -4.14 -19.73
N THR A 210 1.98 -4.39 -18.50
CA THR A 210 1.80 -5.74 -17.97
C THR A 210 0.77 -6.53 -18.77
N ILE A 211 -0.37 -5.92 -19.12
CA ILE A 211 -1.39 -6.57 -19.96
C ILE A 211 -0.80 -6.82 -21.36
N ALA A 212 -0.11 -5.85 -21.95
CA ALA A 212 0.48 -5.99 -23.28
C ALA A 212 1.52 -7.12 -23.36
N THR A 213 2.28 -7.33 -22.30
CA THR A 213 3.29 -8.40 -22.19
C THR A 213 2.64 -9.76 -21.92
N GLN A 214 1.75 -9.85 -20.96
CA GLN A 214 1.19 -11.12 -20.48
C GLN A 214 -0.03 -11.59 -21.28
N GLN A 215 -0.78 -10.66 -21.88
CA GLN A 215 -2.04 -10.90 -22.59
C GLN A 215 -2.17 -9.97 -23.81
N PRO A 216 -1.27 -10.08 -24.83
CA PRO A 216 -1.21 -9.13 -25.95
C PRO A 216 -2.53 -9.02 -26.73
N ALA A 217 -3.31 -10.08 -26.80
CA ALA A 217 -4.64 -10.05 -27.44
C ALA A 217 -5.61 -9.06 -26.76
N SER A 218 -5.43 -8.76 -25.46
CA SER A 218 -6.29 -7.83 -24.73
C SER A 218 -6.08 -6.37 -25.12
N VAL A 219 -4.93 -6.02 -25.68
CA VAL A 219 -4.60 -4.67 -26.15
C VAL A 219 -4.60 -4.56 -27.67
N ALA A 220 -4.88 -5.66 -28.38
CA ALA A 220 -4.96 -5.65 -29.84
C ALA A 220 -6.00 -4.66 -30.35
N GLY A 221 -5.66 -3.89 -31.39
CA GLY A 221 -6.52 -2.84 -31.94
C GLY A 221 -6.53 -1.53 -31.15
N LEU A 222 -5.70 -1.41 -30.12
CA LEU A 222 -5.51 -0.19 -29.34
C LEU A 222 -4.07 0.35 -29.49
N ARG A 223 -3.89 1.62 -29.17
CA ARG A 223 -2.57 2.26 -29.08
C ARG A 223 -2.50 3.23 -27.90
N VAL A 224 -1.30 3.47 -27.41
CA VAL A 224 -1.00 4.57 -26.51
C VAL A 224 -0.81 5.83 -27.34
N ALA A 225 -1.72 6.79 -27.21
CA ALA A 225 -1.69 8.06 -27.92
C ALA A 225 -0.76 9.07 -27.23
N TRP A 226 -0.69 9.03 -25.89
CA TRP A 226 0.11 9.95 -25.09
C TRP A 226 0.53 9.31 -23.75
N ARG A 227 1.63 9.83 -23.22
CA ARG A 227 2.17 9.45 -21.91
C ARG A 227 2.43 10.70 -21.07
N SER A 228 2.04 10.69 -19.82
CA SER A 228 2.33 11.79 -18.89
C SER A 228 3.82 11.89 -18.54
N ALA A 229 4.18 12.97 -17.85
CA ALA A 229 5.37 13.00 -17.01
C ALA A 229 5.36 11.84 -15.99
N PRO A 230 6.52 11.40 -15.47
CA PRO A 230 6.57 10.36 -14.46
C PRO A 230 6.02 10.84 -13.11
N HIS A 231 5.37 9.93 -12.39
CA HIS A 231 4.86 10.11 -11.02
C HIS A 231 5.39 9.01 -10.15
N GLY A 232 5.44 9.23 -8.82
CA GLY A 232 5.80 8.20 -7.87
C GLY A 232 4.92 6.96 -8.03
N PHE A 233 5.55 5.79 -8.12
CA PHE A 233 4.84 4.52 -8.33
C PHE A 233 3.85 4.26 -7.18
N PRO A 234 2.69 3.61 -7.42
CA PRO A 234 1.73 3.23 -6.39
C PRO A 234 2.40 2.53 -5.20
N PRO A 235 2.40 3.12 -3.99
CA PRO A 235 3.16 2.60 -2.86
C PRO A 235 2.39 1.58 -2.02
N VAL A 236 3.13 0.78 -1.26
CA VAL A 236 2.59 0.13 -0.07
C VAL A 236 2.61 1.13 1.07
N VAL A 237 1.46 1.32 1.69
CA VAL A 237 1.24 2.27 2.79
C VAL A 237 0.67 1.57 4.01
N ALA A 238 0.85 2.18 5.18
CA ALA A 238 0.22 1.79 6.43
C ALA A 238 -0.42 3.00 7.11
N ARG A 239 -1.29 2.78 8.08
CA ARG A 239 -1.74 3.85 8.97
C ARG A 239 -0.53 4.41 9.72
N ARG A 240 -0.51 5.72 9.92
CA ARG A 240 0.59 6.38 10.65
C ARG A 240 0.68 5.95 12.12
N ASN A 241 -0.44 5.53 12.71
CA ASN A 241 -0.53 5.03 14.08
C ASN A 241 -0.38 3.50 14.18
N TRP A 242 -0.08 2.79 13.08
CA TRP A 242 0.28 1.38 13.17
C TRP A 242 1.67 1.24 13.77
N ASP A 243 1.94 0.14 14.45
CA ASP A 243 3.22 -0.11 15.10
C ASP A 243 4.39 0.08 14.12
N ALA A 244 5.35 0.92 14.52
CA ALA A 244 6.46 1.29 13.64
C ALA A 244 7.40 0.11 13.35
N THR A 245 7.55 -0.82 14.31
CA THR A 245 8.36 -2.02 14.16
C THR A 245 7.70 -2.97 13.16
N GLU A 246 6.39 -3.17 13.26
CA GLU A 246 5.63 -4.00 12.32
C GLU A 246 5.66 -3.40 10.89
N ALA A 247 5.51 -2.08 10.77
CA ALA A 247 5.61 -1.39 9.48
C ALA A 247 7.01 -1.53 8.86
N TRP A 248 8.07 -1.44 9.67
CA TRP A 248 9.45 -1.65 9.26
C TRP A 248 9.70 -3.10 8.83
N GLN A 249 9.20 -4.08 9.59
CA GLN A 249 9.29 -5.51 9.25
C GLN A 249 8.61 -5.81 7.92
N LEU A 250 7.39 -5.31 7.68
CA LEU A 250 6.71 -5.45 6.40
C LEU A 250 7.54 -4.82 5.27
N GLY A 251 8.06 -3.62 5.49
CA GLY A 251 8.93 -2.95 4.52
C GLY A 251 10.18 -3.76 4.18
N ASN A 252 10.82 -4.40 5.18
CA ASN A 252 11.97 -5.26 4.96
C ASN A 252 11.59 -6.54 4.22
N ALA A 253 10.50 -7.20 4.59
CA ALA A 253 10.00 -8.39 3.91
C ALA A 253 9.74 -8.12 2.42
N LEU A 254 9.12 -6.98 2.08
CA LEU A 254 8.90 -6.58 0.69
C LEU A 254 10.21 -6.32 -0.06
N ARG A 255 11.15 -5.60 0.55
CA ARG A 255 12.46 -5.28 -0.08
C ARG A 255 13.35 -6.51 -0.22
N GLY A 256 13.24 -7.48 0.70
CA GLY A 256 13.98 -8.74 0.69
C GLY A 256 13.44 -9.78 -0.32
N MET A 257 12.28 -9.54 -0.95
CA MET A 257 11.71 -10.50 -1.90
C MET A 257 12.69 -11.01 -2.98
N PRO A 258 13.58 -10.18 -3.57
CA PRO A 258 14.54 -10.67 -4.56
C PRO A 258 15.54 -11.70 -4.05
N GLU A 259 15.78 -11.77 -2.75
CA GLU A 259 16.70 -12.72 -2.10
C GLU A 259 16.14 -14.14 -2.10
N HIS A 260 14.82 -14.30 -2.22
CA HIS A 260 14.10 -15.58 -2.21
C HIS A 260 13.70 -16.00 -3.63
N ALA A 261 13.86 -17.28 -3.96
CA ALA A 261 13.46 -17.82 -5.27
C ALA A 261 11.95 -17.57 -5.53
N GLU A 262 11.12 -17.83 -4.51
CA GLU A 262 9.68 -17.58 -4.56
C GLU A 262 9.36 -16.08 -4.71
N GLY A 263 10.11 -15.23 -4.01
CA GLY A 263 9.97 -13.77 -4.12
C GLY A 263 10.27 -13.28 -5.54
N ARG A 264 11.34 -13.76 -6.16
CA ARG A 264 11.66 -13.43 -7.57
C ARG A 264 10.56 -13.87 -8.52
N ALA A 265 10.02 -15.07 -8.35
CA ALA A 265 8.93 -15.57 -9.18
C ALA A 265 7.64 -14.74 -9.01
N ILE A 266 7.35 -14.24 -7.80
CA ILE A 266 6.23 -13.33 -7.54
C ILE A 266 6.47 -11.99 -8.22
N LEU A 267 7.67 -11.39 -8.08
CA LEU A 267 8.04 -10.10 -8.68
C LEU A 267 7.95 -10.14 -10.20
N GLU A 268 8.42 -11.21 -10.84
CA GLU A 268 8.28 -11.45 -12.28
C GLU A 268 6.81 -11.46 -12.70
N ARG A 269 5.96 -12.18 -11.97
CA ARG A 269 4.50 -12.21 -12.26
C ARG A 269 3.83 -10.86 -12.03
N LEU A 270 4.28 -10.09 -11.05
CA LEU A 270 3.85 -8.72 -10.82
C LEU A 270 4.42 -7.75 -11.85
N ASN A 271 5.38 -8.15 -12.67
CA ASN A 271 6.10 -7.31 -13.63
C ASN A 271 6.74 -6.07 -12.96
N ILE A 272 7.41 -6.29 -11.82
CA ILE A 272 8.19 -5.26 -11.09
C ILE A 272 9.56 -5.82 -10.71
N ASP A 273 10.54 -4.92 -10.55
CA ASP A 273 11.92 -5.30 -10.25
C ASP A 273 12.15 -5.59 -8.75
N GLY A 274 11.24 -5.17 -7.88
CA GLY A 274 11.33 -5.26 -6.44
C GLY A 274 10.68 -4.07 -5.75
N PHE A 275 11.04 -3.88 -4.49
CA PHE A 275 10.60 -2.75 -3.68
C PHE A 275 11.80 -1.98 -3.13
N GLU A 276 11.62 -0.68 -2.89
CA GLU A 276 12.62 0.18 -2.26
C GLU A 276 12.02 1.00 -1.11
N ALA A 277 12.89 1.58 -0.30
CA ALA A 277 12.47 2.52 0.74
C ALA A 277 11.91 3.82 0.11
N PRO A 278 10.90 4.46 0.74
CA PRO A 278 10.38 5.73 0.24
C PRO A 278 11.44 6.82 0.28
N ARG A 279 11.40 7.74 -0.70
CA ARG A 279 12.29 8.91 -0.78
C ARG A 279 11.51 10.20 -0.53
N ALA A 280 12.17 11.20 0.03
CA ALA A 280 11.58 12.54 0.17
C ALA A 280 11.16 13.09 -1.20
N GLY A 281 10.00 13.76 -1.26
CA GLY A 281 9.50 14.36 -2.50
C GLY A 281 8.93 13.42 -3.55
N GLN A 282 8.96 12.10 -3.32
CA GLN A 282 8.56 11.08 -4.31
C GLN A 282 7.15 11.25 -4.87
N PHE A 283 6.23 11.83 -4.08
CA PHE A 283 4.83 12.06 -4.46
C PHE A 283 4.50 13.54 -4.68
N ASP A 284 5.50 14.42 -4.80
CA ASP A 284 5.27 15.88 -4.95
C ASP A 284 4.63 16.22 -6.30
N SER A 285 4.93 15.46 -7.35
CA SER A 285 4.26 15.59 -8.64
C SER A 285 2.74 15.36 -8.53
N ILE A 286 2.31 14.40 -7.72
CA ILE A 286 0.89 14.11 -7.49
C ILE A 286 0.24 15.23 -6.66
N ARG A 287 0.94 15.78 -5.65
CA ARG A 287 0.47 16.98 -4.92
C ARG A 287 0.28 18.18 -5.84
N ALA A 288 1.20 18.36 -6.81
CA ALA A 288 1.09 19.42 -7.80
C ALA A 288 -0.15 19.23 -8.70
N LEU A 289 -0.39 18.00 -9.20
CA LEU A 289 -1.59 17.69 -10.00
C LEU A 289 -2.88 17.99 -9.25
N LEU A 290 -2.98 17.65 -7.96
CA LEU A 290 -4.16 17.97 -7.15
C LEU A 290 -4.44 19.47 -7.11
N ARG A 291 -3.39 20.30 -6.92
CA ARG A 291 -3.54 21.76 -6.93
C ARG A 291 -4.01 22.29 -8.29
N VAL A 292 -3.48 21.73 -9.38
CA VAL A 292 -3.87 22.12 -10.74
C VAL A 292 -5.32 21.73 -11.04
N ALA A 293 -5.68 20.47 -10.76
CA ALA A 293 -7.02 19.95 -11.03
C ALA A 293 -8.11 20.70 -10.21
N ALA A 294 -7.79 21.15 -8.99
CA ALA A 294 -8.70 21.92 -8.16
C ALA A 294 -9.02 23.31 -8.76
N ARG A 295 -8.04 23.99 -9.40
CA ARG A 295 -8.23 25.29 -10.04
C ARG A 295 -9.14 25.24 -11.27
N GLY A 296 -9.15 24.13 -12.00
CA GLY A 296 -9.99 23.95 -13.18
C GLY A 296 -11.43 23.54 -12.86
N SER A 297 -11.79 23.37 -11.60
CA SER A 297 -13.14 22.96 -11.16
C SER A 297 -13.99 24.15 -10.66
N THR A 298 -13.41 25.33 -10.59
CA THR A 298 -14.08 26.62 -10.32
C THR A 298 -14.37 27.34 -11.63
#